data_11eb0e3116588c1228bdabbf46a3f689
#
_entry.id   11eb0e3116588c1228bdabbf46a3f689
#
_cell.length_a   1.000
_cell.length_b   1.000
_cell.length_c   1.000
_cell.angle_alpha   90.00
_cell.angle_beta   90.00
_cell.angle_gamma   90.00
#
_symmetry.space_group_name_H-M   'P 1'
#
loop_
_entity.id
_entity.type
_entity.pdbx_description
1 polymer ?
#
loop_
_entity_poly.entity_id
_entity_poly.type
_entity_poly.pdbx_seq_one_letter_code
_entity_poly.pdbx_strand_id
1 'polypeptide(L)'
;MKKVLILSSSPVENANSGFLCRAFAKGAEEAGGQVELISLREKNIRFCQGCEACVKTGKGCVQQDDMTELIEKMQQADVFVLATPIYFMTVSAQLKTFMDRFIAGEQFMRQSSGKKAYFISVSAAPEARAKENHEAANGAFRGFLKCLRSVEEAGVLNAAGCYAPGSIADTEWMAKAYEMGKTV
;
A
#
# COMPACT_ATOMS: atom_id res chain seq x y z
N MET A 1 14.03 -1.91 -16.39
CA MET A 1 13.69 -0.91 -15.37
C MET A 1 12.49 -1.45 -14.61
N LYS A 2 12.55 -1.56 -13.27
CA LYS A 2 11.44 -2.09 -12.47
C LYS A 2 10.30 -1.07 -12.39
N LYS A 3 9.07 -1.54 -12.56
CA LYS A 3 7.86 -0.72 -12.35
C LYS A 3 7.48 -0.77 -10.88
N VAL A 4 7.42 0.40 -10.25
CA VAL A 4 7.11 0.57 -8.82
C VAL A 4 5.79 1.31 -8.68
N LEU A 5 4.78 0.67 -8.11
CA LEU A 5 3.48 1.27 -7.81
C LEU A 5 3.37 1.58 -6.32
N ILE A 6 3.11 2.83 -5.97
CA ILE A 6 2.88 3.25 -4.58
C ILE A 6 1.43 3.68 -4.41
N LEU A 7 0.69 3.02 -3.51
CA LEU A 7 -0.68 3.35 -3.17
C LEU A 7 -0.73 3.99 -1.78
N SER A 8 -1.03 5.28 -1.72
CA SER A 8 -1.22 6.04 -0.47
C SER A 8 -2.71 6.12 -0.12
N SER A 9 -3.07 5.62 1.06
CA SER A 9 -4.48 5.48 1.45
C SER A 9 -4.96 6.49 2.50
N SER A 10 -4.17 7.52 2.81
CA SER A 10 -4.63 8.56 3.73
C SER A 10 -5.76 9.39 3.11
N PRO A 11 -6.87 9.64 3.86
CA PRO A 11 -7.90 10.56 3.41
C PRO A 11 -7.49 12.04 3.54
N VAL A 12 -6.38 12.30 4.22
CA VAL A 12 -5.89 13.67 4.50
C VAL A 12 -4.89 14.09 3.43
N GLU A 13 -5.06 15.30 2.93
CA GLU A 13 -4.07 15.95 2.07
C GLU A 13 -2.78 16.26 2.86
N ASN A 14 -1.62 16.14 2.21
CA ASN A 14 -0.33 16.31 2.87
C ASN A 14 -0.14 15.48 4.15
N ALA A 15 -0.74 14.29 4.18
CA ALA A 15 -0.61 13.35 5.29
C ALA A 15 0.82 12.84 5.44
N ASN A 16 1.18 12.47 6.67
CA ASN A 16 2.49 11.91 7.00
C ASN A 16 2.85 10.68 6.16
N SER A 17 1.89 9.78 5.89
CA SER A 17 2.10 8.64 4.99
C SER A 17 2.45 9.07 3.55
N GLY A 18 1.87 10.16 3.07
CA GLY A 18 2.19 10.73 1.75
C GLY A 18 3.63 11.28 1.67
N PHE A 19 4.15 11.87 2.75
CA PHE A 19 5.56 12.27 2.82
C PHE A 19 6.49 11.08 2.72
N LEU A 20 6.20 10.00 3.44
CA LEU A 20 7.01 8.77 3.37
C LEU A 20 6.92 8.10 1.99
N CYS A 21 5.74 8.11 1.36
CA CYS A 21 5.60 7.63 -0.02
C CYS A 21 6.51 8.40 -1.00
N ARG A 22 6.58 9.71 -0.88
CA ARG A 22 7.46 10.54 -1.72
C ARG A 22 8.94 10.29 -1.43
N ALA A 23 9.32 10.11 -0.16
CA ALA A 23 10.68 9.75 0.21
C ALA A 23 11.09 8.38 -0.36
N PHE A 24 10.20 7.38 -0.22
CA PHE A 24 10.40 6.06 -0.84
C PHE A 24 10.52 6.16 -2.37
N ALA A 25 9.60 6.91 -3.01
CA ALA A 25 9.61 7.13 -4.45
C ALA A 25 10.97 7.66 -4.94
N LYS A 26 11.49 8.71 -4.27
CA LYS A 26 12.81 9.27 -4.59
C LYS A 26 13.93 8.23 -4.51
N GLY A 27 13.96 7.42 -3.44
CA GLY A 27 14.95 6.34 -3.31
C GLY A 27 14.82 5.30 -4.42
N ALA A 28 13.58 4.92 -4.78
CA ALA A 28 13.31 3.96 -5.83
C ALA A 28 13.69 4.47 -7.22
N GLU A 29 13.45 5.75 -7.52
CA GLU A 29 13.88 6.41 -8.77
C GLU A 29 15.40 6.44 -8.89
N GLU A 30 16.12 6.79 -7.80
CA GLU A 30 17.58 6.77 -7.77
C GLU A 30 18.17 5.37 -7.95
N ALA A 31 17.45 4.33 -7.55
CA ALA A 31 17.77 2.93 -7.82
C ALA A 31 17.40 2.46 -9.24
N GLY A 32 16.89 3.37 -10.09
CA GLY A 32 16.52 3.07 -11.48
C GLY A 32 15.10 2.53 -11.66
N GLY A 33 14.23 2.65 -10.66
CA GLY A 33 12.82 2.30 -10.74
C GLY A 33 12.00 3.33 -11.53
N GLN A 34 10.99 2.86 -12.25
CA GLN A 34 9.93 3.70 -12.81
C GLN A 34 8.78 3.76 -11.81
N VAL A 35 8.63 4.91 -11.13
CA VAL A 35 7.69 5.04 -10.02
C VAL A 35 6.40 5.71 -10.44
N GLU A 36 5.27 5.13 -10.01
CA GLU A 36 3.96 5.75 -10.04
C GLU A 36 3.38 5.80 -8.63
N LEU A 37 3.03 7.00 -8.14
CA LEU A 37 2.39 7.21 -6.85
C LEU A 37 0.94 7.61 -7.05
N ILE A 38 0.01 6.84 -6.48
CA ILE A 38 -1.43 7.06 -6.56
C ILE A 38 -2.00 7.28 -5.17
N SER A 39 -2.78 8.35 -5.01
CA SER A 39 -3.58 8.60 -3.81
C SER A 39 -4.95 7.95 -3.94
N LEU A 40 -5.26 6.98 -3.06
CA LEU A 40 -6.58 6.36 -3.02
C LEU A 40 -7.69 7.34 -2.59
N ARG A 41 -7.35 8.46 -1.98
CA ARG A 41 -8.29 9.55 -1.67
C ARG A 41 -8.94 10.14 -2.93
N GLU A 42 -8.20 10.15 -4.03
CA GLU A 42 -8.63 10.73 -5.31
C GLU A 42 -9.37 9.72 -6.20
N LYS A 43 -9.52 8.49 -5.73
CA LYS A 43 -10.13 7.39 -6.48
C LYS A 43 -11.53 7.07 -5.95
N ASN A 44 -12.45 6.85 -6.87
CA ASN A 44 -13.78 6.38 -6.56
C ASN A 44 -13.79 4.84 -6.56
N ILE A 45 -13.67 4.24 -5.39
CA ILE A 45 -13.67 2.79 -5.21
C ILE A 45 -14.84 2.41 -4.31
N ARG A 46 -15.83 1.74 -4.87
CA ARG A 46 -16.98 1.22 -4.10
C ARG A 46 -16.59 -0.05 -3.35
N PHE A 47 -17.28 -0.34 -2.25
CA PHE A 47 -17.06 -1.55 -1.46
C PHE A 47 -17.33 -2.83 -2.27
N CYS A 48 -16.62 -3.91 -1.93
CA CYS A 48 -16.90 -5.22 -2.49
C CYS A 48 -18.30 -5.69 -2.06
N GLN A 49 -19.09 -6.15 -3.02
CA GLN A 49 -20.46 -6.65 -2.77
C GLN A 49 -20.51 -8.16 -2.46
N GLY A 50 -19.37 -8.85 -2.49
CA GLY A 50 -19.32 -10.30 -2.25
C GLY A 50 -20.07 -11.14 -3.28
N CYS A 51 -20.36 -10.61 -4.47
CA CYS A 51 -21.16 -11.28 -5.49
C CYS A 51 -20.44 -12.43 -6.22
N GLU A 52 -19.13 -12.59 -6.01
CA GLU A 52 -18.26 -13.61 -6.59
C GLU A 52 -18.22 -13.65 -8.13
N ALA A 53 -18.81 -12.70 -8.82
CA ALA A 53 -18.86 -12.70 -10.29
C ALA A 53 -17.44 -12.71 -10.90
N CYS A 54 -16.48 -11.96 -10.34
CA CYS A 54 -15.08 -11.94 -10.79
C CYS A 54 -14.40 -13.31 -10.65
N VAL A 55 -14.67 -14.05 -9.58
CA VAL A 55 -14.12 -15.40 -9.35
C VAL A 55 -14.75 -16.41 -10.29
N LYS A 56 -16.08 -16.37 -10.47
CA LYS A 56 -16.82 -17.32 -11.33
C LYS A 56 -16.53 -17.16 -12.81
N THR A 57 -16.34 -15.93 -13.27
CA THR A 57 -16.18 -15.63 -14.69
C THR A 57 -14.73 -15.45 -15.13
N GLY A 58 -13.83 -15.09 -14.22
CA GLY A 58 -12.45 -14.70 -14.54
C GLY A 58 -12.32 -13.39 -15.35
N LYS A 59 -13.43 -12.65 -15.56
CA LYS A 59 -13.49 -11.45 -16.41
C LYS A 59 -13.31 -10.13 -15.68
N GLY A 60 -12.79 -10.17 -14.44
CA GLY A 60 -12.65 -8.99 -13.60
C GLY A 60 -13.91 -8.64 -12.82
N CYS A 61 -13.91 -7.47 -12.18
CA CYS A 61 -15.03 -7.02 -11.35
C CYS A 61 -16.19 -6.48 -12.22
N VAL A 62 -17.43 -6.78 -11.83
CA VAL A 62 -18.62 -6.23 -12.51
C VAL A 62 -18.89 -4.76 -12.17
N GLN A 63 -18.31 -4.25 -11.08
CA GLN A 63 -18.42 -2.85 -10.73
C GLN A 63 -17.47 -2.01 -11.62
N GLN A 64 -18.03 -1.00 -12.29
CA GLN A 64 -17.28 -0.05 -13.12
C GLN A 64 -16.90 1.15 -12.25
N ASP A 65 -15.67 1.21 -11.80
CA ASP A 65 -15.05 2.29 -11.01
C ASP A 65 -13.53 2.25 -11.15
N ASP A 66 -12.81 3.14 -10.44
CA ASP A 66 -11.34 3.27 -10.56
C ASP A 66 -10.56 2.02 -10.14
N MET A 67 -11.22 1.04 -9.51
CA MET A 67 -10.56 -0.21 -9.10
C MET A 67 -10.06 -1.03 -10.30
N THR A 68 -10.70 -0.91 -11.47
CA THR A 68 -10.27 -1.62 -12.68
C THR A 68 -8.86 -1.19 -13.08
N GLU A 69 -8.62 0.11 -13.16
CA GLU A 69 -7.29 0.68 -13.47
C GLU A 69 -6.24 0.26 -12.40
N LEU A 70 -6.62 0.31 -11.13
CA LEU A 70 -5.70 -0.03 -10.04
C LEU A 70 -5.29 -1.51 -10.04
N ILE A 71 -6.22 -2.41 -10.40
CA ILE A 71 -5.91 -3.84 -10.56
C ILE A 71 -4.90 -4.03 -11.69
N GLU A 72 -5.12 -3.41 -12.85
CA GLU A 72 -4.21 -3.51 -14.00
C GLU A 72 -2.81 -2.99 -13.67
N LYS A 73 -2.73 -1.82 -13.02
CA LYS A 73 -1.45 -1.23 -12.59
C LYS A 73 -0.71 -2.14 -11.61
N MET A 74 -1.41 -2.70 -10.63
CA MET A 74 -0.80 -3.60 -9.66
C MET A 74 -0.33 -4.92 -10.30
N GLN A 75 -1.06 -5.42 -11.28
CA GLN A 75 -0.64 -6.60 -12.05
C GLN A 75 0.63 -6.33 -12.87
N GLN A 76 0.80 -5.12 -13.40
CA GLN A 76 1.96 -4.72 -14.20
C GLN A 76 3.17 -4.32 -13.36
N ALA A 77 2.99 -3.96 -12.09
CA ALA A 77 4.07 -3.56 -11.21
C ALA A 77 4.96 -4.75 -10.82
N ASP A 78 6.27 -4.56 -10.83
CA ASP A 78 7.26 -5.50 -10.28
C ASP A 78 7.34 -5.35 -8.75
N VAL A 79 7.14 -4.13 -8.28
CA VAL A 79 7.16 -3.74 -6.86
C VAL A 79 5.92 -2.92 -6.55
N PHE A 80 5.25 -3.20 -5.44
CA PHE A 80 4.21 -2.32 -4.95
C PHE A 80 4.39 -1.95 -3.48
N VAL A 81 3.97 -0.75 -3.14
CA VAL A 81 3.98 -0.20 -1.78
C VAL A 81 2.56 0.13 -1.37
N LEU A 82 2.13 -0.41 -0.24
CA LEU A 82 0.86 -0.03 0.39
C LEU A 82 1.15 0.87 1.59
N ALA A 83 0.64 2.09 1.56
CA ALA A 83 0.86 3.07 2.62
C ALA A 83 -0.46 3.51 3.28
N THR A 84 -0.49 3.54 4.62
CA THR A 84 -1.71 3.79 5.39
C THR A 84 -1.44 4.57 6.69
N PRO A 85 -2.33 5.48 7.10
CA PRO A 85 -2.40 5.88 8.50
C PRO A 85 -2.98 4.74 9.33
N ILE A 86 -2.60 4.67 10.61
CA ILE A 86 -3.22 3.76 11.57
C ILE A 86 -4.49 4.41 12.14
N TYR A 87 -5.63 3.82 11.85
CA TYR A 87 -6.93 4.19 12.42
C TYR A 87 -7.50 3.00 13.18
N PHE A 88 -7.84 3.21 14.45
CA PHE A 88 -8.34 2.14 15.32
C PHE A 88 -7.45 0.87 15.26
N MET A 89 -6.15 1.06 15.42
CA MET A 89 -5.12 -0.01 15.47
C MET A 89 -4.92 -0.78 14.15
N THR A 90 -5.53 -0.37 13.03
CA THR A 90 -5.43 -1.09 11.77
C THR A 90 -5.31 -0.15 10.57
N VAL A 91 -5.36 -0.71 9.36
CA VAL A 91 -5.31 0.05 8.09
C VAL A 91 -6.54 0.93 7.91
N SER A 92 -6.40 2.01 7.15
CA SER A 92 -7.53 2.87 6.79
C SER A 92 -8.59 2.12 5.98
N ALA A 93 -9.84 2.58 6.03
CA ALA A 93 -10.95 2.02 5.26
C ALA A 93 -10.66 2.05 3.75
N GLN A 94 -9.99 3.09 3.25
CA GLN A 94 -9.60 3.22 1.84
C GLN A 94 -8.68 2.06 1.41
N LEU A 95 -7.67 1.74 2.23
CA LEU A 95 -6.78 0.63 1.92
C LEU A 95 -7.50 -0.72 2.03
N LYS A 96 -8.35 -0.89 3.05
CA LYS A 96 -9.12 -2.13 3.20
C LYS A 96 -10.09 -2.33 2.03
N THR A 97 -10.75 -1.27 1.57
CA THR A 97 -11.61 -1.33 0.38
C THR A 97 -10.84 -1.75 -0.86
N PHE A 98 -9.64 -1.19 -1.08
CA PHE A 98 -8.76 -1.63 -2.16
C PHE A 98 -8.42 -3.13 -2.04
N MET A 99 -7.98 -3.57 -0.86
CA MET A 99 -7.63 -4.98 -0.62
C MET A 99 -8.80 -5.93 -0.90
N ASP A 100 -10.01 -5.60 -0.41
CA ASP A 100 -11.21 -6.42 -0.61
C ASP A 100 -11.63 -6.50 -2.08
N ARG A 101 -11.49 -5.39 -2.79
CA ARG A 101 -11.82 -5.31 -4.22
C ARG A 101 -10.76 -6.00 -5.10
N PHE A 102 -9.54 -6.17 -4.58
CA PHE A 102 -8.45 -6.81 -5.31
C PHE A 102 -8.66 -8.32 -5.52
N ILE A 103 -9.69 -8.93 -4.95
CA ILE A 103 -10.13 -10.30 -5.27
C ILE A 103 -10.25 -10.53 -6.80
N ALA A 104 -10.63 -9.50 -7.56
CA ALA A 104 -10.74 -9.57 -9.00
C ALA A 104 -9.39 -9.67 -9.75
N GLY A 105 -8.27 -9.30 -9.10
CA GLY A 105 -6.90 -9.42 -9.61
C GLY A 105 -6.10 -10.57 -8.99
N GLU A 106 -6.65 -11.21 -7.96
CA GLU A 106 -5.92 -12.19 -7.12
C GLU A 106 -5.38 -13.37 -7.94
N GLN A 107 -6.19 -13.94 -8.83
CA GLN A 107 -5.80 -15.10 -9.63
C GLN A 107 -4.58 -14.82 -10.50
N PHE A 108 -4.51 -13.64 -11.11
CA PHE A 108 -3.34 -13.21 -11.88
C PHE A 108 -2.10 -13.11 -10.98
N MET A 109 -2.25 -12.48 -9.82
CA MET A 109 -1.13 -12.32 -8.89
C MET A 109 -0.59 -13.65 -8.38
N ARG A 110 -1.45 -14.63 -8.13
CA ARG A 110 -1.04 -15.99 -7.74
C ARG A 110 -0.19 -16.72 -8.79
N GLN A 111 -0.33 -16.34 -10.04
CA GLN A 111 0.42 -16.92 -11.18
C GLN A 111 1.67 -16.13 -11.54
N SER A 112 1.83 -14.91 -10.99
CA SER A 112 3.02 -14.09 -11.19
C SER A 112 4.19 -14.60 -10.34
N SER A 113 5.41 -14.14 -10.63
CA SER A 113 6.62 -14.46 -9.87
C SER A 113 7.52 -13.24 -9.73
N GLY A 114 8.35 -13.23 -8.69
CA GLY A 114 9.37 -12.22 -8.48
C GLY A 114 8.87 -10.83 -8.09
N LYS A 115 7.57 -10.70 -7.72
CA LYS A 115 7.03 -9.43 -7.25
C LYS A 115 7.38 -9.19 -5.78
N LYS A 116 7.69 -7.94 -5.46
CA LYS A 116 7.99 -7.48 -4.10
C LYS A 116 6.93 -6.53 -3.57
N ALA A 117 6.67 -6.60 -2.28
CA ALA A 117 5.75 -5.71 -1.59
C ALA A 117 6.42 -5.02 -0.41
N TYR A 118 6.14 -3.74 -0.26
CA TYR A 118 6.52 -2.93 0.89
C TYR A 118 5.28 -2.40 1.59
N PHE A 119 5.39 -2.19 2.90
CA PHE A 119 4.33 -1.62 3.69
C PHE A 119 4.84 -0.41 4.48
N ILE A 120 4.11 0.69 4.43
CA ILE A 120 4.38 1.90 5.19
C ILE A 120 3.14 2.23 6.03
N SER A 121 3.30 2.28 7.34
CA SER A 121 2.21 2.69 8.22
C SER A 121 2.65 3.83 9.14
N VAL A 122 1.72 4.73 9.45
CA VAL A 122 1.99 5.91 10.28
C VAL A 122 0.95 6.00 11.40
N SER A 123 1.41 6.14 12.63
CA SER A 123 0.55 6.35 13.80
C SER A 123 0.89 7.62 14.56
N ALA A 124 -0.14 8.18 15.24
CA ALA A 124 0.02 9.26 16.19
C ALA A 124 0.56 8.78 17.57
N ALA A 125 0.50 7.46 17.81
CA ALA A 125 0.93 6.90 19.09
C ALA A 125 2.43 7.07 19.31
N PRO A 126 2.87 7.25 20.58
CA PRO A 126 4.29 7.32 20.90
C PRO A 126 5.05 6.06 20.50
N GLU A 127 6.35 6.19 20.22
CA GLU A 127 7.21 5.07 19.83
C GLU A 127 7.16 3.87 20.80
N ALA A 128 7.05 4.14 22.09
CA ALA A 128 6.91 3.10 23.12
C ALA A 128 5.72 2.15 22.87
N ARG A 129 4.70 2.61 22.14
CA ARG A 129 3.51 1.84 21.77
C ARG A 129 3.46 1.46 20.29
N ALA A 130 4.53 1.74 19.53
CA ALA A 130 4.55 1.51 18.09
C ALA A 130 4.22 0.07 17.73
N LYS A 131 4.85 -0.90 18.40
CA LYS A 131 4.64 -2.33 18.12
C LYS A 131 3.16 -2.71 18.25
N GLU A 132 2.52 -2.38 19.36
CA GLU A 132 1.11 -2.65 19.61
C GLU A 132 0.20 -1.98 18.56
N ASN A 133 0.46 -0.69 18.28
CA ASN A 133 -0.38 0.10 17.40
C ASN A 133 -0.33 -0.35 15.93
N HIS A 134 0.79 -0.92 15.48
CA HIS A 134 0.96 -1.34 14.09
C HIS A 134 0.71 -2.83 13.85
N GLU A 135 0.56 -3.63 14.91
CA GLU A 135 0.48 -5.09 14.82
C GLU A 135 -0.68 -5.57 13.93
N ALA A 136 -1.88 -5.07 14.14
CA ALA A 136 -3.04 -5.47 13.35
C ALA A 136 -2.95 -4.98 11.89
N ALA A 137 -2.37 -3.80 11.65
CA ALA A 137 -2.13 -3.31 10.29
C ALA A 137 -1.10 -4.16 9.54
N ASN A 138 0.00 -4.53 10.21
CA ASN A 138 1.00 -5.45 9.67
C ASN A 138 0.37 -6.83 9.41
N GLY A 139 -0.50 -7.29 10.31
CA GLY A 139 -1.28 -8.53 10.13
C GLY A 139 -2.19 -8.49 8.91
N ALA A 140 -2.88 -7.36 8.68
CA ALA A 140 -3.73 -7.17 7.51
C ALA A 140 -2.93 -7.18 6.20
N PHE A 141 -1.77 -6.50 6.17
CA PHE A 141 -0.86 -6.53 5.04
C PHE A 141 -0.35 -7.95 4.74
N ARG A 142 0.17 -8.66 5.75
CA ARG A 142 0.65 -10.03 5.59
C ARG A 142 -0.45 -11.00 5.20
N GLY A 143 -1.67 -10.82 5.72
CA GLY A 143 -2.84 -11.58 5.33
C GLY A 143 -3.15 -11.40 3.84
N PHE A 144 -3.10 -10.15 3.35
CA PHE A 144 -3.25 -9.84 1.94
C PHE A 144 -2.18 -10.53 1.07
N LEU A 145 -0.90 -10.45 1.45
CA LEU A 145 0.18 -11.13 0.73
C LEU A 145 0.02 -12.65 0.70
N LYS A 146 -0.43 -13.26 1.81
CA LYS A 146 -0.72 -14.72 1.86
C LYS A 146 -1.78 -15.13 0.84
N CYS A 147 -2.79 -14.29 0.60
CA CYS A 147 -3.78 -14.53 -0.44
C CYS A 147 -3.16 -14.45 -1.85
N LEU A 148 -2.23 -13.54 -2.08
CA LEU A 148 -1.53 -13.38 -3.36
C LEU A 148 -0.49 -14.48 -3.65
N ARG A 149 0.03 -15.17 -2.64
CA ARG A 149 0.93 -16.34 -2.64
C ARG A 149 2.33 -16.14 -3.23
N SER A 150 2.50 -15.37 -4.28
CA SER A 150 3.74 -15.24 -5.06
C SER A 150 4.47 -13.91 -4.84
N VAL A 151 4.06 -13.14 -3.83
CA VAL A 151 4.62 -11.82 -3.54
C VAL A 151 5.48 -11.88 -2.28
N GLU A 152 6.72 -11.43 -2.39
CA GLU A 152 7.67 -11.33 -1.28
C GLU A 152 7.39 -10.08 -0.43
N GLU A 153 7.33 -10.23 0.91
CA GLU A 153 7.42 -9.08 1.83
C GLU A 153 8.86 -8.57 1.85
N ALA A 154 9.14 -7.48 1.15
CA ALA A 154 10.49 -6.93 1.01
C ALA A 154 10.85 -5.91 2.09
N GLY A 155 9.85 -5.28 2.73
CA GLY A 155 10.10 -4.35 3.84
C GLY A 155 8.82 -3.78 4.46
N VAL A 156 8.93 -3.44 5.75
CA VAL A 156 7.86 -2.80 6.53
C VAL A 156 8.44 -1.61 7.28
N LEU A 157 7.82 -0.45 7.15
CA LEU A 157 8.14 0.76 7.89
C LEU A 157 6.94 1.20 8.73
N ASN A 158 7.11 1.19 10.05
CA ASN A 158 6.09 1.57 11.03
C ASN A 158 6.51 2.88 11.71
N ALA A 159 6.10 4.03 11.17
CA ALA A 159 6.39 5.33 11.73
C ALA A 159 5.42 5.68 12.85
N ALA A 160 5.94 6.07 13.99
CA ALA A 160 5.18 6.44 15.19
C ALA A 160 5.42 7.89 15.61
N GLY A 161 4.59 8.43 16.49
CA GLY A 161 4.73 9.78 17.04
C GLY A 161 4.33 10.91 16.09
N CYS A 162 3.65 10.63 14.98
CA CYS A 162 3.37 11.59 13.92
C CYS A 162 1.88 11.95 13.89
N TYR A 163 1.46 12.95 14.71
CA TYR A 163 0.04 13.35 14.83
C TYR A 163 -0.39 14.35 13.75
N ALA A 164 0.22 15.54 13.74
CA ALA A 164 -0.16 16.60 12.83
C ALA A 164 0.26 16.27 11.37
N PRO A 165 -0.54 16.64 10.35
CA PRO A 165 -0.12 16.54 8.96
C PRO A 165 1.23 17.24 8.74
N GLY A 166 2.17 16.56 8.10
CA GLY A 166 3.51 17.08 7.81
C GLY A 166 4.51 16.98 8.99
N SER A 167 4.10 16.61 10.19
CA SER A 167 5.00 16.51 11.36
C SER A 167 6.14 15.49 11.17
N ILE A 168 6.04 14.63 10.18
CA ILE A 168 7.05 13.60 9.87
C ILE A 168 8.25 14.16 9.08
N ALA A 169 8.12 15.34 8.47
CA ALA A 169 9.08 15.86 7.50
C ALA A 169 10.51 15.97 8.02
N ASP A 170 10.67 16.32 9.30
CA ASP A 170 11.97 16.53 9.94
C ASP A 170 12.37 15.36 10.85
N THR A 171 11.77 14.18 10.66
CA THR A 171 12.07 12.99 11.44
C THR A 171 12.95 12.00 10.69
N GLU A 172 13.59 11.09 11.43
CA GLU A 172 14.36 9.98 10.85
C GLU A 172 13.56 9.06 9.94
N TRP A 173 12.22 9.06 10.06
CA TRP A 173 11.34 8.25 9.24
C TRP A 173 11.45 8.57 7.75
N MET A 174 11.74 9.83 7.42
CA MET A 174 11.97 10.25 6.03
C MET A 174 13.21 9.57 5.43
N ALA A 175 14.32 9.56 6.18
CA ALA A 175 15.54 8.88 5.74
C ALA A 175 15.34 7.36 5.64
N LYS A 176 14.63 6.76 6.62
CA LYS A 176 14.31 5.32 6.59
C LYS A 176 13.45 4.94 5.38
N ALA A 177 12.44 5.76 5.03
CA ALA A 177 11.62 5.52 3.85
C ALA A 177 12.41 5.65 2.55
N TYR A 178 13.28 6.65 2.45
CA TYR A 178 14.15 6.83 1.30
C TYR A 178 15.13 5.66 1.11
N GLU A 179 15.83 5.23 2.18
CA GLU A 179 16.74 4.10 2.10
C GLU A 179 16.01 2.79 1.76
N MET A 180 14.79 2.60 2.29
CA MET A 180 13.94 1.46 1.91
C MET A 180 13.59 1.50 0.41
N GLY A 181 13.33 2.69 -0.14
CA GLY A 181 13.08 2.86 -1.58
C GLY A 181 14.26 2.43 -2.46
N LYS A 182 15.48 2.60 -2.00
CA LYS A 182 16.68 2.17 -2.75
C LYS A 182 16.86 0.64 -2.85
N THR A 183 16.06 -0.14 -2.12
CA THR A 183 16.13 -1.61 -2.13
C THR A 183 15.19 -2.29 -3.15
N VAL A 184 14.51 -1.51 -3.99
CA VAL A 184 13.59 -2.02 -5.01
C VAL A 184 14.27 -2.83 -6.12
#